data_8cc73d696b14427749a1a2cf4cd2d5c2
#
_entry.id   8cc73d696b14427749a1a2cf4cd2d5c2
#
_cell.length_a   1.000
_cell.length_b   1.000
_cell.length_c   1.000
_cell.angle_alpha   90.00
_cell.angle_beta   90.00
_cell.angle_gamma   90.00
#
_symmetry.space_group_name_H-M   'P 1'
#
loop_
_entity.id
_entity.type
_entity.pdbx_description
1 polymer ?
#
loop_
_entity_poly.entity_id
_entity_poly.type
_entity_poly.pdbx_seq_one_letter_code
_entity_poly.pdbx_strand_id
1 'polypeptide(L)'
;MNDVATFPKGTTFTCSAYLPDTVPDGFFDGWKIKAEMRRKGNTTDIGLVAELDVEWLDPGVNRQLTFYYRNTDRWPVGLATVDVLLTNADGEQLRTSAIEIDIQQGVTQ
;
A
#
# COMPACT_ATOMS: atom_id res chain seq x y z
N MET A 1 -12.11 -13.44 -6.00
CA MET A 1 -12.14 -12.21 -6.80
C MET A 1 -11.49 -11.09 -6.03
N ASN A 2 -10.59 -10.40 -6.65
CA ASN A 2 -9.95 -9.26 -6.00
C ASN A 2 -10.72 -8.00 -6.29
N ASP A 3 -11.03 -7.26 -5.25
CA ASP A 3 -11.63 -5.95 -5.42
C ASP A 3 -10.55 -4.96 -5.83
N VAL A 4 -10.84 -4.16 -6.83
CA VAL A 4 -9.95 -3.10 -7.29
C VAL A 4 -10.58 -1.78 -6.92
N ALA A 5 -9.87 -1.03 -6.08
CA ALA A 5 -10.33 0.30 -5.72
C ALA A 5 -10.02 1.28 -6.85
N THR A 6 -10.93 2.19 -7.10
CA THR A 6 -10.74 3.23 -8.12
C THR A 6 -10.25 4.49 -7.44
N PHE A 7 -9.22 5.11 -8.01
CA PHE A 7 -8.65 6.33 -7.46
C PHE A 7 -8.41 7.38 -8.54
N PRO A 8 -9.03 8.57 -8.44
CA PRO A 8 -8.75 9.65 -9.38
C PRO A 8 -7.46 10.37 -8.97
N LYS A 9 -6.47 10.38 -9.86
CA LYS A 9 -5.21 11.07 -9.59
C LYS A 9 -5.45 12.57 -9.46
N GLY A 10 -4.54 13.25 -8.79
CA GLY A 10 -4.64 14.69 -8.57
C GLY A 10 -5.19 15.07 -7.22
N THR A 11 -5.60 14.08 -6.43
CA THR A 11 -6.06 14.29 -5.06
C THR A 11 -5.16 13.53 -4.10
N THR A 12 -5.37 13.73 -2.80
CA THR A 12 -4.62 12.98 -1.79
C THR A 12 -5.07 11.52 -1.78
N PHE A 13 -4.12 10.62 -1.84
CA PHE A 13 -4.41 9.19 -1.77
C PHE A 13 -4.46 8.73 -0.32
N THR A 14 -5.52 8.06 0.07
CA THR A 14 -5.67 7.46 1.39
C THR A 14 -6.45 6.17 1.26
N CYS A 15 -5.95 5.10 1.85
CA CYS A 15 -6.70 3.85 1.91
C CYS A 15 -6.21 3.00 3.07
N SER A 16 -6.95 1.95 3.36
CA SER A 16 -6.63 1.03 4.45
C SER A 16 -6.68 -0.41 3.96
N ALA A 17 -5.93 -1.26 4.63
CA ALA A 17 -5.93 -2.69 4.35
C ALA A 17 -5.84 -3.46 5.66
N TYR A 18 -6.43 -4.66 5.68
CA TYR A 18 -6.41 -5.54 6.84
C TYR A 18 -5.49 -6.72 6.58
N LEU A 19 -4.82 -7.16 7.62
CA LEU A 19 -4.07 -8.41 7.57
C LEU A 19 -5.02 -9.60 7.62
N PRO A 20 -4.63 -10.74 7.03
CA PRO A 20 -5.44 -11.95 7.10
C PRO A 20 -5.68 -12.40 8.53
N ASP A 21 -6.83 -13.04 8.78
CA ASP A 21 -7.17 -13.55 10.11
C ASP A 21 -6.21 -14.63 10.61
N THR A 22 -5.44 -15.22 9.71
CA THR A 22 -4.46 -16.24 10.07
C THR A 22 -3.26 -15.66 10.82
N VAL A 23 -3.09 -14.33 10.79
CA VAL A 23 -2.01 -13.65 11.51
C VAL A 23 -2.50 -13.29 12.90
N PRO A 24 -1.84 -13.75 13.98
CA PRO A 24 -2.25 -13.39 15.34
C PRO A 24 -2.13 -11.90 15.61
N ASP A 25 -2.98 -11.39 16.50
CA ASP A 25 -2.90 -10.00 16.91
C ASP A 25 -1.52 -9.72 17.53
N GLY A 26 -0.94 -8.59 17.16
CA GLY A 26 0.34 -8.17 17.71
C GLY A 26 1.55 -8.90 17.11
N PHE A 27 1.36 -9.79 16.15
CA PHE A 27 2.47 -10.53 15.56
C PHE A 27 3.54 -9.60 14.98
N PHE A 28 3.10 -8.51 14.36
CA PHE A 28 4.01 -7.54 13.73
C PHE A 28 4.33 -6.35 14.62
N ASP A 29 4.05 -6.47 15.92
CA ASP A 29 4.39 -5.37 16.83
C ASP A 29 5.91 -5.19 16.86
N GLY A 30 6.37 -3.96 16.66
CA GLY A 30 7.79 -3.64 16.61
C GLY A 30 8.46 -3.85 15.26
N TRP A 31 7.75 -4.42 14.27
CA TRP A 31 8.29 -4.55 12.93
C TRP A 31 8.26 -3.21 12.23
N LYS A 32 9.24 -2.98 11.37
CA LYS A 32 9.22 -1.82 10.48
C LYS A 32 8.34 -2.13 9.29
N ILE A 33 7.60 -1.12 8.82
CA ILE A 33 6.75 -1.27 7.65
C ILE A 33 7.12 -0.24 6.60
N LYS A 34 7.05 -0.68 5.35
CA LYS A 34 7.30 0.17 4.19
C LYS A 34 6.28 -0.21 3.12
N ALA A 35 5.69 0.78 2.47
CA ALA A 35 4.71 0.52 1.43
C ALA A 35 5.13 1.18 0.14
N GLU A 36 4.99 0.44 -0.96
CA GLU A 36 5.32 0.93 -2.30
C GLU A 36 4.16 0.64 -3.23
N MET A 37 3.84 1.60 -4.08
CA MET A 37 2.87 1.40 -5.15
C MET A 37 3.63 1.18 -6.45
N ARG A 38 3.32 0.09 -7.13
CA ARG A 38 3.95 -0.28 -8.40
C ARG A 38 2.90 -0.54 -9.45
N ARG A 39 3.26 -0.32 -10.70
CA ARG A 39 2.39 -0.72 -11.79
C ARG A 39 2.20 -2.23 -11.73
N LYS A 40 0.96 -2.66 -11.93
CA LYS A 40 0.66 -4.07 -11.91
C LYS A 40 1.43 -4.78 -13.02
N GLY A 41 2.03 -5.93 -12.66
CA GLY A 41 2.79 -6.73 -13.60
C GLY A 41 4.26 -6.39 -13.67
N ASN A 42 4.68 -5.27 -13.09
CA ASN A 42 6.09 -4.89 -13.06
C ASN A 42 6.71 -5.31 -11.75
N THR A 43 7.94 -5.84 -11.84
CA THR A 43 8.68 -6.27 -10.65
C THR A 43 9.99 -5.52 -10.49
N THR A 44 10.23 -4.50 -11.33
CA THR A 44 11.45 -3.71 -11.30
C THR A 44 11.15 -2.32 -10.78
N ASP A 45 12.21 -1.59 -10.47
CA ASP A 45 12.08 -0.21 -9.98
C ASP A 45 11.43 0.71 -11.01
N ILE A 46 11.51 0.36 -12.30
CA ILE A 46 10.85 1.14 -13.35
C ILE A 46 9.35 1.19 -13.15
N GLY A 47 8.79 0.16 -12.53
CA GLY A 47 7.36 0.10 -12.27
C GLY A 47 6.92 0.85 -11.01
N LEU A 48 7.85 1.42 -10.26
CA LEU A 48 7.52 2.11 -9.02
C LEU A 48 6.75 3.40 -9.31
N VAL A 49 5.57 3.53 -8.73
CA VAL A 49 4.76 4.74 -8.82
C VAL A 49 5.13 5.69 -7.69
N ALA A 50 5.18 5.18 -6.47
CA ALA A 50 5.49 6.00 -5.31
C ALA A 50 5.80 5.12 -4.10
N GLU A 51 6.57 5.66 -3.17
CA GLU A 51 6.70 5.09 -1.84
C GLU A 51 5.65 5.77 -0.99
N LEU A 52 4.74 5.00 -0.41
CA LEU A 52 3.61 5.54 0.35
C LEU A 52 3.99 5.68 1.82
N ASP A 53 3.41 6.68 2.47
CA ASP A 53 3.43 6.71 3.93
C ASP A 53 2.49 5.62 4.42
N VAL A 54 2.89 4.90 5.45
CA VAL A 54 2.11 3.79 5.98
C VAL A 54 2.26 3.73 7.49
N GLU A 55 1.17 3.44 8.18
CA GLU A 55 1.20 3.27 9.62
C GLU A 55 0.14 2.29 10.07
N TRP A 56 0.34 1.74 11.27
CA TRP A 56 -0.69 0.91 11.89
C TRP A 56 -1.79 1.80 12.41
N LEU A 57 -3.03 1.47 12.06
CA LEU A 57 -4.19 2.16 12.61
C LEU A 57 -4.46 1.72 14.03
N ASP A 58 -4.07 0.51 14.38
CA ASP A 58 -4.31 -0.11 15.69
C ASP A 58 -3.00 -0.63 16.30
N PRO A 59 -2.10 0.28 16.72
CA PRO A 59 -0.81 -0.14 17.29
C PRO A 59 -1.01 -1.12 18.45
N GLY A 60 -0.15 -2.12 18.53
CA GLY A 60 -0.24 -3.19 19.50
C GLY A 60 -1.03 -4.39 19.03
N VAL A 61 -2.13 -4.17 18.33
CA VAL A 61 -2.90 -5.24 17.69
C VAL A 61 -2.33 -5.51 16.30
N ASN A 62 -2.01 -4.45 15.56
CA ASN A 62 -1.31 -4.52 14.26
C ASN A 62 -2.06 -5.34 13.22
N ARG A 63 -3.33 -5.03 13.04
CA ARG A 63 -4.16 -5.72 12.04
C ARG A 63 -4.54 -4.84 10.86
N GLN A 64 -4.56 -3.52 11.05
CA GLN A 64 -5.02 -2.60 10.02
C GLN A 64 -3.94 -1.58 9.69
N LEU A 65 -3.64 -1.45 8.40
CA LEU A 65 -2.68 -0.48 7.88
C LEU A 65 -3.41 0.64 7.18
N THR A 66 -2.90 1.86 7.34
CA THR A 66 -3.37 3.01 6.59
C THR A 66 -2.24 3.50 5.69
N PHE A 67 -2.56 3.73 4.43
CA PHE A 67 -1.62 4.22 3.42
C PHE A 67 -2.00 5.63 3.04
N TYR A 68 -0.99 6.45 2.76
CA TYR A 68 -1.21 7.86 2.54
C TYR A 68 -0.17 8.42 1.58
N TYR A 69 -0.61 9.26 0.65
CA TYR A 69 0.30 9.98 -0.25
C TYR A 69 -0.36 11.27 -0.71
N ARG A 70 0.32 12.38 -0.48
CA ARG A 70 -0.32 13.69 -0.63
C ARG A 70 -0.45 14.14 -2.07
N ASN A 71 0.61 14.02 -2.86
CA ASN A 71 0.63 14.60 -4.20
C ASN A 71 0.67 13.52 -5.27
N THR A 72 -0.47 13.28 -5.89
CA THR A 72 -0.65 12.22 -6.88
C THR A 72 -0.74 12.74 -8.31
N ASP A 73 -0.40 14.01 -8.55
CA ASP A 73 -0.57 14.63 -9.86
C ASP A 73 0.16 13.89 -10.97
N ARG A 74 1.31 13.32 -10.66
CA ARG A 74 2.16 12.65 -11.64
C ARG A 74 1.97 11.15 -11.71
N TRP A 75 1.01 10.63 -11.00
CA TRP A 75 0.77 9.20 -11.02
C TRP A 75 0.27 8.78 -12.39
N PRO A 76 0.73 7.63 -12.91
CA PRO A 76 0.24 7.14 -14.21
C PRO A 76 -1.17 6.59 -14.09
N VAL A 77 -1.94 6.71 -15.16
CA VAL A 77 -3.25 6.07 -15.26
C VAL A 77 -3.04 4.58 -15.51
N GLY A 78 -3.83 3.74 -14.85
CA GLY A 78 -3.78 2.30 -15.04
C GLY A 78 -3.77 1.55 -13.72
N LEU A 79 -3.64 0.23 -13.81
CA LEU A 79 -3.65 -0.62 -12.64
C LEU A 79 -2.32 -0.57 -11.90
N ALA A 80 -2.40 -0.50 -10.59
CA ALA A 80 -1.24 -0.52 -9.71
C ALA A 80 -1.53 -1.40 -8.52
N THR A 81 -0.47 -1.87 -7.86
CA THR A 81 -0.56 -2.70 -6.67
C THR A 81 0.21 -2.02 -5.55
N VAL A 82 -0.36 -2.02 -4.36
CA VAL A 82 0.34 -1.56 -3.17
C VAL A 82 0.96 -2.77 -2.50
N ASP A 83 2.29 -2.77 -2.41
CA ASP A 83 3.06 -3.83 -1.76
C ASP A 83 3.54 -3.32 -0.41
N VAL A 84 3.49 -4.20 0.59
CA VAL A 84 3.95 -3.90 1.94
C VAL A 84 5.15 -4.77 2.24
N LEU A 85 6.22 -4.15 2.73
CA LEU A 85 7.40 -4.85 3.21
C LEU A 85 7.47 -4.69 4.72
N LEU A 86 7.50 -5.82 5.41
CA LEU A 86 7.59 -5.86 6.86
C LEU A 86 8.96 -6.43 7.24
N THR A 87 9.66 -5.76 8.15
CA THR A 87 11.00 -6.16 8.55
C THR A 87 11.08 -6.21 10.06
N ASN A 88 11.55 -7.33 10.61
CA ASN A 88 11.72 -7.46 12.05
C ASN A 88 13.12 -7.03 12.50
N ALA A 89 13.37 -7.10 13.81
CA ALA A 89 14.64 -6.67 14.39
C ALA A 89 15.83 -7.52 13.93
N ASP A 90 15.58 -8.76 13.53
CA ASP A 90 16.61 -9.65 13.05
C ASP A 90 16.94 -9.48 11.58
N GLY A 91 16.22 -8.59 10.89
CA GLY A 91 16.41 -8.36 9.48
C GLY A 91 15.59 -9.27 8.58
N GLU A 92 14.75 -10.11 9.15
CA GLU A 92 13.86 -10.96 8.36
C GLU A 92 12.78 -10.11 7.73
N GLN A 93 12.43 -10.43 6.49
CA GLN A 93 11.50 -9.61 5.71
C GLN A 93 10.35 -10.44 5.19
N LEU A 94 9.17 -9.82 5.20
CA LEU A 94 7.98 -10.37 4.57
C LEU A 94 7.41 -9.32 3.63
N ARG A 95 7.23 -9.69 2.37
CA ARG A 95 6.62 -8.80 1.38
C ARG A 95 5.28 -9.37 0.95
N THR A 96 4.27 -8.53 0.92
CA THR A 96 2.94 -8.96 0.49
C THR A 96 2.25 -7.84 -0.27
N SER A 97 1.38 -8.23 -1.21
CA SER A 97 0.51 -7.27 -1.90
C SER A 97 -0.71 -7.03 -1.03
N ALA A 98 -1.01 -5.77 -0.78
CA ALA A 98 -2.12 -5.39 0.08
C ALA A 98 -3.40 -5.12 -0.71
N ILE A 99 -3.32 -4.30 -1.76
CA ILE A 99 -4.51 -3.91 -2.54
C ILE A 99 -4.12 -3.62 -3.98
N GLU A 100 -5.11 -3.71 -4.86
CA GLU A 100 -4.99 -3.22 -6.22
C GLU A 100 -5.75 -1.92 -6.37
N ILE A 101 -5.17 -0.99 -7.12
CA ILE A 101 -5.74 0.33 -7.36
C ILE A 101 -5.82 0.57 -8.87
N ASP A 102 -6.97 1.06 -9.32
CA ASP A 102 -7.13 1.52 -10.70
C ASP A 102 -7.02 3.05 -10.69
N ILE A 103 -5.85 3.54 -11.08
CA ILE A 103 -5.59 4.99 -11.10
C ILE A 103 -6.23 5.55 -12.36
N GLN A 104 -7.15 6.48 -12.18
CA GLN A 104 -7.89 7.07 -13.27
C GLN A 104 -7.55 8.55 -13.42
N GLN A 105 -7.77 9.06 -14.63
CA GLN A 105 -7.63 10.49 -14.89
C GLN A 105 -8.67 11.23 -14.04
N GLY A 106 -8.21 12.17 -13.25
CA GLY A 106 -9.11 12.96 -12.43
C GLY A 106 -10.01 13.81 -13.28
N VAL A 107 -11.22 14.09 -12.78
CA VAL A 107 -12.14 14.98 -13.45
C VAL A 107 -11.69 16.41 -13.17
N THR A 108 -11.45 17.16 -14.21
CA THR A 108 -11.07 18.58 -14.09
C THR A 108 -12.29 19.44 -14.32
N GLN A 109 -12.54 20.32 -13.40
CA GLN A 109 -13.67 21.25 -13.50
C GLN A 109 -13.22 22.64 -13.91
#